data_66a9f5cc53d977941e18c0e16bb49775
#
_entry.id   66a9f5cc53d977941e18c0e16bb49775
#
_cell.length_a   1.000
_cell.length_b   1.000
_cell.length_c   1.000
_cell.angle_alpha   90.00
_cell.angle_beta   90.00
_cell.angle_gamma   90.00
#
_symmetry.space_group_name_H-M   'P 1'
#
loop_
_entity.id
_entity.type
_entity.pdbx_description
1 polymer ?
#
loop_
_entity_poly.entity_id
_entity_poly.type
_entity_poly.pdbx_seq_one_letter_code
_entity_poly.pdbx_strand_id
1 'polypeptide(L)'
;MMHSAEYRHTETWPYHISAGGVIYRHQQGQLEVVVLYRNRPNGRHYHLPKGTLHHDETLEDDARREVLEESGIRAEIKGYLGAFTDDFMKDGVHLNKTTHYFAMIPLENTGKHDAEHDGVEWLEFDEARKLLESSEPMKKEYIILDRLRDFLD
;
A
#
# COMPACT_ATOMS: atom_id res chain seq x y z
N MET A 1 15.54 -20.61 5.50
CA MET A 1 14.84 -19.35 5.26
C MET A 1 14.20 -19.34 3.89
N MET A 2 13.00 -18.84 3.81
CA MET A 2 12.30 -18.74 2.54
C MET A 2 12.80 -17.55 1.73
N HIS A 3 12.98 -17.78 0.45
CA HIS A 3 13.31 -16.73 -0.49
C HIS A 3 12.04 -16.03 -0.97
N SER A 4 12.18 -14.80 -1.45
CA SER A 4 11.04 -14.03 -1.96
C SER A 4 10.26 -14.76 -3.05
N ALA A 5 10.94 -15.53 -3.90
CA ALA A 5 10.28 -16.30 -4.95
C ALA A 5 9.31 -17.34 -4.40
N GLU A 6 9.54 -17.82 -3.17
CA GLU A 6 8.69 -18.82 -2.55
C GLU A 6 7.35 -18.26 -2.08
N TYR A 7 7.25 -16.92 -2.02
CA TYR A 7 6.02 -16.26 -1.62
C TYR A 7 5.12 -15.91 -2.80
N ARG A 8 5.56 -16.24 -4.00
CA ARG A 8 4.76 -15.99 -5.20
C ARG A 8 3.71 -17.06 -5.37
N HIS A 9 2.60 -16.64 -5.96
CA HIS A 9 1.52 -17.57 -6.25
C HIS A 9 1.96 -18.65 -7.25
N THR A 10 1.69 -19.91 -6.90
CA THR A 10 1.72 -21.06 -7.80
C THR A 10 0.60 -22.01 -7.35
N GLU A 11 0.31 -23.03 -8.14
CA GLU A 11 -0.69 -24.03 -7.76
C GLU A 11 -0.30 -24.77 -6.48
N THR A 12 0.99 -24.94 -6.25
CA THR A 12 1.49 -25.67 -5.08
C THR A 12 1.87 -24.74 -3.94
N TRP A 13 1.82 -23.43 -4.16
CA TRP A 13 2.24 -22.45 -3.17
C TRP A 13 1.33 -21.22 -3.22
N PRO A 14 0.16 -21.30 -2.59
CA PRO A 14 -0.87 -20.28 -2.75
C PRO A 14 -0.66 -19.05 -1.87
N TYR A 15 0.58 -18.61 -1.68
CA TYR A 15 0.90 -17.45 -0.87
C TYR A 15 1.43 -16.31 -1.70
N HIS A 16 1.01 -15.11 -1.34
CA HIS A 16 1.57 -13.87 -1.88
C HIS A 16 2.06 -13.00 -0.75
N ILE A 17 3.23 -12.43 -0.92
CA ILE A 17 3.76 -11.41 -0.01
C ILE A 17 3.86 -10.12 -0.78
N SER A 18 3.30 -9.06 -0.21
CA SER A 18 3.36 -7.72 -0.76
C SER A 18 3.84 -6.75 0.31
N ALA A 19 4.36 -5.64 -0.11
CA ALA A 19 4.69 -4.55 0.81
C ALA A 19 4.33 -3.22 0.19
N GLY A 20 4.07 -2.25 1.03
CA GLY A 20 3.75 -0.91 0.61
C GLY A 20 3.92 0.06 1.76
N GLY A 21 3.33 1.23 1.63
CA GLY A 21 3.53 2.22 2.66
C GLY A 21 2.49 3.31 2.69
N VAL A 22 2.48 4.00 3.82
CA VAL A 22 1.72 5.22 3.98
C VAL A 22 2.72 6.37 4.01
N ILE A 23 2.69 7.19 2.97
CA ILE A 23 3.50 8.41 2.92
C ILE A 23 2.72 9.49 3.63
N TYR A 24 3.32 10.08 4.65
CA TYR A 24 2.65 11.09 5.45
C TYR A 24 3.47 12.36 5.54
N ARG A 25 2.78 13.45 5.85
CA ARG A 25 3.41 14.73 6.14
C ARG A 25 2.50 15.55 7.03
N HIS A 26 3.07 16.51 7.73
CA HIS A 26 2.28 17.54 8.41
C HIS A 26 2.34 18.79 7.58
N GLN A 27 1.19 19.35 7.26
CA GLN A 27 1.09 20.56 6.45
C GLN A 27 0.05 21.48 7.07
N GLN A 28 0.48 22.68 7.43
CA GLN A 28 -0.38 23.67 8.05
C GLN A 28 -1.12 23.12 9.27
N GLY A 29 -0.41 22.33 10.08
CA GLY A 29 -0.96 21.75 11.29
C GLY A 29 -1.81 20.52 11.10
N GLN A 30 -1.96 20.04 9.86
CA GLN A 30 -2.76 18.86 9.57
C GLN A 30 -1.90 17.68 9.10
N LEU A 31 -2.26 16.49 9.55
CA LEU A 31 -1.66 15.26 9.07
C LEU A 31 -2.30 14.89 7.74
N GLU A 32 -1.47 14.74 6.71
CA GLU A 32 -1.90 14.33 5.39
C GLU A 32 -1.21 13.05 4.98
N VAL A 33 -1.90 12.24 4.19
CA VAL A 33 -1.37 10.98 3.68
C VAL A 33 -1.65 10.87 2.18
N VAL A 34 -0.81 10.08 1.50
CA VAL A 34 -0.98 9.83 0.09
C VAL A 34 -1.92 8.65 -0.12
N VAL A 35 -2.91 8.84 -0.95
CA VAL A 35 -3.77 7.76 -1.44
C VAL A 35 -3.76 7.75 -2.95
N LEU A 36 -3.96 6.58 -3.52
CA LEU A 36 -4.07 6.37 -4.96
C LEU A 36 -5.53 6.12 -5.31
N TYR A 37 -5.91 6.42 -6.54
CA TYR A 37 -7.27 6.07 -6.96
C TYR A 37 -7.30 5.56 -8.39
N ARG A 38 -8.35 4.77 -8.66
CA ARG A 38 -8.73 4.33 -10.00
C ARG A 38 -10.16 4.72 -10.22
N ASN A 39 -10.44 5.24 -11.40
CA ASN A 39 -11.80 5.55 -11.79
C ASN A 39 -12.47 4.27 -12.29
N ARG A 40 -13.65 3.97 -11.72
CA ARG A 40 -14.46 2.81 -12.10
C ARG A 40 -15.85 3.30 -12.47
N PRO A 41 -16.64 2.50 -13.21
CA PRO A 41 -18.02 2.92 -13.57
C PRO A 41 -18.88 3.28 -12.37
N ASN A 42 -18.62 2.67 -11.21
CA ASN A 42 -19.39 2.93 -9.99
C ASN A 42 -18.72 3.93 -9.04
N GLY A 43 -17.70 4.67 -9.53
CA GLY A 43 -17.02 5.69 -8.75
C GLY A 43 -15.53 5.40 -8.59
N ARG A 44 -14.85 6.24 -7.81
CA ARG A 44 -13.42 6.06 -7.55
C ARG A 44 -13.18 5.00 -6.50
N HIS A 45 -12.16 4.18 -6.74
CA HIS A 45 -11.65 3.25 -5.75
C HIS A 45 -10.30 3.75 -5.25
N TYR A 46 -10.21 3.91 -3.94
CA TYR A 46 -9.03 4.45 -3.28
C TYR A 46 -8.25 3.33 -2.59
N HIS A 47 -6.94 3.42 -2.62
CA HIS A 47 -6.09 2.47 -1.90
C HIS A 47 -4.69 3.04 -1.66
N LEU A 48 -3.94 2.34 -0.82
CA LEU A 48 -2.55 2.69 -0.52
C LEU A 48 -1.62 2.04 -1.54
N PRO A 49 -0.45 2.66 -1.81
CA PRO A 49 0.52 2.04 -2.71
C PRO A 49 1.13 0.78 -2.10
N LYS A 50 1.14 -0.29 -2.88
CA LYS A 50 1.69 -1.59 -2.48
C LYS A 50 1.87 -2.47 -3.70
N GLY A 51 2.68 -3.51 -3.57
CA GLY A 51 2.82 -4.49 -4.63
C GLY A 51 3.61 -5.71 -4.22
N THR A 52 3.67 -6.67 -5.13
CA THR A 52 4.23 -7.99 -4.87
C THR A 52 5.74 -7.96 -4.71
N LEU A 53 6.23 -8.67 -3.69
CA LEU A 53 7.64 -8.83 -3.41
C LEU A 53 8.33 -9.51 -4.59
N HIS A 54 9.42 -8.91 -5.06
CA HIS A 54 10.25 -9.50 -6.12
C HIS A 54 11.29 -10.42 -5.49
N HIS A 55 11.79 -11.34 -6.34
CA HIS A 55 12.87 -12.22 -5.94
C HIS A 55 14.07 -11.40 -5.47
N ASP A 56 14.64 -11.80 -4.34
CA ASP A 56 15.81 -11.16 -3.73
C ASP A 56 15.60 -9.75 -3.16
N GLU A 57 14.35 -9.30 -3.07
CA GLU A 57 14.04 -8.06 -2.37
C GLU A 57 13.75 -8.33 -0.89
N THR A 58 14.10 -7.36 -0.05
CA THR A 58 13.55 -7.32 1.31
C THR A 58 12.17 -6.68 1.26
N LEU A 59 11.42 -6.78 2.34
CA LEU A 59 10.12 -6.11 2.43
C LEU A 59 10.28 -4.60 2.28
N GLU A 60 11.34 -4.04 2.89
CA GLU A 60 11.62 -2.61 2.80
C GLU A 60 11.93 -2.18 1.38
N ASP A 61 12.74 -2.96 0.65
CA ASP A 61 13.06 -2.67 -0.75
C ASP A 61 11.79 -2.72 -1.61
N ASP A 62 10.96 -3.74 -1.39
CA ASP A 62 9.68 -3.86 -2.10
C ASP A 62 8.79 -2.65 -1.83
N ALA A 63 8.67 -2.27 -0.55
CA ALA A 63 7.83 -1.13 -0.17
C ALA A 63 8.31 0.15 -0.85
N ARG A 64 9.62 0.43 -0.82
CA ARG A 64 10.16 1.63 -1.46
C ARG A 64 9.93 1.63 -2.96
N ARG A 65 10.16 0.49 -3.60
CA ARG A 65 9.99 0.36 -5.04
C ARG A 65 8.53 0.53 -5.46
N GLU A 66 7.62 -0.19 -4.80
CA GLU A 66 6.21 -0.12 -5.16
C GLU A 66 5.61 1.25 -4.88
N VAL A 67 5.99 1.87 -3.77
CA VAL A 67 5.54 3.22 -3.46
C VAL A 67 6.00 4.20 -4.54
N LEU A 68 7.25 4.11 -4.95
CA LEU A 68 7.77 4.96 -6.01
C LEU A 68 7.06 4.72 -7.35
N GLU A 69 6.90 3.46 -7.74
CA GLU A 69 6.25 3.11 -9.01
C GLU A 69 4.80 3.58 -9.05
N GLU A 70 4.05 3.35 -7.98
CA GLU A 70 2.62 3.63 -7.98
C GLU A 70 2.27 5.07 -7.68
N SER A 71 3.03 5.73 -6.83
CA SER A 71 2.75 7.12 -6.44
C SER A 71 3.63 8.15 -7.13
N GLY A 72 4.77 7.74 -7.65
CA GLY A 72 5.75 8.68 -8.18
C GLY A 72 6.55 9.38 -7.10
N ILE A 73 6.40 8.97 -5.84
CA ILE A 73 7.08 9.61 -4.71
C ILE A 73 8.17 8.69 -4.18
N ARG A 74 9.40 9.20 -4.16
CA ARG A 74 10.50 8.52 -3.50
C ARG A 74 10.41 8.85 -2.01
N ALA A 75 10.33 7.82 -1.18
CA ALA A 75 10.04 7.99 0.23
C ALA A 75 11.03 7.23 1.10
N GLU A 76 11.18 7.71 2.32
CA GLU A 76 12.04 7.09 3.34
C GLU A 76 11.19 6.38 4.37
N ILE A 77 11.55 5.14 4.70
CA ILE A 77 10.85 4.37 5.72
C ILE A 77 11.22 4.91 7.11
N LYS A 78 10.18 5.15 7.92
CA LYS A 78 10.33 5.61 9.30
C LYS A 78 10.00 4.51 10.30
N GLY A 79 9.19 3.54 9.93
CA GLY A 79 8.85 2.44 10.82
C GLY A 79 7.88 1.47 10.18
N TYR A 80 7.61 0.39 10.88
CA TYR A 80 6.74 -0.68 10.41
C TYR A 80 5.35 -0.52 11.04
N LEU A 81 4.31 -0.59 10.22
CA LEU A 81 2.92 -0.41 10.67
C LEU A 81 2.17 -1.73 10.83
N GLY A 82 2.78 -2.84 10.42
CA GLY A 82 2.14 -4.14 10.52
C GLY A 82 1.60 -4.64 9.19
N ALA A 83 0.88 -5.72 9.26
CA ALA A 83 0.39 -6.41 8.08
C ALA A 83 -1.01 -6.95 8.33
N PHE A 84 -1.70 -7.25 7.24
CA PHE A 84 -2.88 -8.10 7.31
C PHE A 84 -2.87 -9.07 6.14
N THR A 85 -3.61 -10.17 6.34
CA THR A 85 -3.71 -11.24 5.34
C THR A 85 -5.12 -11.29 4.81
N ASP A 86 -5.24 -11.29 3.48
CA ASP A 86 -6.50 -11.48 2.79
C ASP A 86 -6.53 -12.84 2.14
N ASP A 87 -7.70 -13.50 2.21
CA ASP A 87 -7.98 -14.73 1.50
C ASP A 87 -8.85 -14.42 0.30
N PHE A 88 -8.50 -14.98 -0.84
CA PHE A 88 -9.32 -14.78 -2.03
C PHE A 88 -9.15 -15.95 -2.98
N MET A 89 -10.11 -16.07 -3.91
CA MET A 89 -10.06 -17.08 -4.97
C MET A 89 -9.59 -16.45 -6.26
N LYS A 90 -8.68 -17.13 -6.93
CA LYS A 90 -8.20 -16.72 -8.25
C LYS A 90 -8.00 -17.97 -9.09
N ASP A 91 -8.67 -18.01 -10.24
CA ASP A 91 -8.57 -19.14 -11.18
C ASP A 91 -8.84 -20.49 -10.48
N GLY A 92 -9.81 -20.52 -9.58
CA GLY A 92 -10.17 -21.73 -8.86
C GLY A 92 -9.25 -22.10 -7.71
N VAL A 93 -8.23 -21.30 -7.44
CA VAL A 93 -7.26 -21.54 -6.37
C VAL A 93 -7.49 -20.58 -5.22
N HIS A 94 -7.51 -21.10 -4.01
CA HIS A 94 -7.60 -20.28 -2.80
C HIS A 94 -6.22 -19.73 -2.46
N LEU A 95 -6.10 -18.42 -2.40
CA LEU A 95 -4.85 -17.72 -2.17
C LEU A 95 -4.89 -16.94 -0.87
N ASN A 96 -3.72 -16.87 -0.23
CA ASN A 96 -3.49 -15.99 0.91
C ASN A 96 -2.53 -14.90 0.48
N LYS A 97 -2.90 -13.64 0.71
CA LYS A 97 -2.04 -12.51 0.41
C LYS A 97 -1.80 -11.72 1.68
N THR A 98 -0.54 -11.67 2.10
CA THR A 98 -0.13 -10.86 3.25
C THR A 98 0.55 -9.61 2.73
N THR A 99 0.04 -8.45 3.16
CA THR A 99 0.62 -7.16 2.78
C THR A 99 1.18 -6.48 4.03
N HIS A 100 2.45 -6.09 3.95
CA HIS A 100 3.16 -5.38 5.01
C HIS A 100 3.21 -3.90 4.67
N TYR A 101 2.96 -3.04 5.65
CA TYR A 101 2.94 -1.60 5.42
C TYR A 101 3.94 -0.89 6.32
N PHE A 102 4.57 0.14 5.76
CA PHE A 102 5.56 0.96 6.46
C PHE A 102 5.10 2.42 6.48
N ALA A 103 5.44 3.11 7.57
CA ALA A 103 5.29 4.55 7.65
C ALA A 103 6.46 5.18 6.88
N MET A 104 6.16 6.13 6.02
CA MET A 104 7.16 6.73 5.14
C MET A 104 7.00 8.24 5.08
N ILE A 105 8.11 8.94 4.89
CA ILE A 105 8.09 10.38 4.61
C ILE A 105 8.57 10.63 3.19
N PRO A 106 8.04 11.67 2.51
CA PRO A 106 8.44 11.95 1.14
C PRO A 106 9.83 12.57 1.09
N LEU A 107 10.65 12.11 0.14
CA LEU A 107 11.95 12.68 -0.16
C LEU A 107 11.91 13.48 -1.45
N GLU A 108 11.20 12.96 -2.46
CA GLU A 108 11.12 13.60 -3.76
C GLU A 108 9.84 13.15 -4.46
N ASN A 109 9.11 14.12 -5.00
CA ASN A 109 7.94 13.82 -5.83
C ASN A 109 8.35 13.93 -7.29
N THR A 110 8.45 12.80 -7.98
CA THR A 110 8.84 12.78 -9.39
C THR A 110 7.70 13.17 -10.32
N GLY A 111 6.45 13.11 -9.82
CA GLY A 111 5.27 13.37 -10.62
C GLY A 111 4.94 12.26 -11.62
N LYS A 112 5.62 11.12 -11.53
CA LYS A 112 5.48 10.03 -12.51
C LYS A 112 5.02 8.76 -11.83
N HIS A 113 3.71 8.62 -11.66
CA HIS A 113 3.13 7.37 -11.18
C HIS A 113 2.87 6.43 -12.35
N ASP A 114 2.56 5.16 -12.04
CA ASP A 114 2.29 4.16 -13.06
C ASP A 114 1.01 4.45 -13.86
N ALA A 115 0.79 3.69 -14.93
CA ALA A 115 -0.38 3.84 -15.77
C ALA A 115 -1.62 3.13 -15.21
N GLU A 116 -1.44 2.32 -14.18
CA GLU A 116 -2.56 1.57 -13.58
C GLU A 116 -3.46 2.45 -12.71
N HIS A 117 -2.91 3.56 -12.21
CA HIS A 117 -3.65 4.47 -11.34
C HIS A 117 -4.01 5.74 -12.10
N ASP A 118 -5.21 6.24 -11.87
CA ASP A 118 -5.69 7.46 -12.49
C ASP A 118 -5.19 8.69 -11.76
N GLY A 119 -4.85 8.55 -10.48
CA GLY A 119 -4.29 9.68 -9.77
C GLY A 119 -3.72 9.35 -8.41
N VAL A 120 -2.99 10.34 -7.89
CA VAL A 120 -2.31 10.32 -6.60
C VAL A 120 -2.73 11.59 -5.88
N GLU A 121 -3.21 11.46 -4.65
CA GLU A 121 -3.67 12.60 -3.89
C GLU A 121 -3.10 12.62 -2.49
N TRP A 122 -2.74 13.83 -2.03
CA TRP A 122 -2.52 14.08 -0.61
C TRP A 122 -3.87 14.44 0.00
N LEU A 123 -4.29 13.67 0.98
CA LEU A 123 -5.57 13.92 1.65
C LEU A 123 -5.33 14.06 3.15
N GLU A 124 -6.17 14.87 3.78
CA GLU A 124 -6.19 14.96 5.23
C GLU A 124 -6.54 13.58 5.79
N PHE A 125 -5.96 13.23 6.93
CA PHE A 125 -6.01 11.89 7.50
C PHE A 125 -7.44 11.33 7.62
N ASP A 126 -8.36 12.11 8.19
CA ASP A 126 -9.72 11.61 8.42
C ASP A 126 -10.45 11.39 7.10
N GLU A 127 -10.24 12.26 6.12
CA GLU A 127 -10.82 12.08 4.80
C GLU A 127 -10.27 10.83 4.13
N ALA A 128 -8.97 10.63 4.17
CA ALA A 128 -8.33 9.45 3.59
C ALA A 128 -8.87 8.17 4.24
N ARG A 129 -9.01 8.20 5.57
CA ARG A 129 -9.53 7.06 6.29
C ARG A 129 -10.95 6.69 5.86
N LYS A 130 -11.81 7.68 5.70
CA LYS A 130 -13.18 7.44 5.23
C LYS A 130 -13.22 6.84 3.83
N LEU A 131 -12.39 7.37 2.94
CA LEU A 131 -12.34 6.88 1.57
C LEU A 131 -11.81 5.45 1.48
N LEU A 132 -10.80 5.12 2.27
CA LEU A 132 -10.28 3.75 2.30
C LEU A 132 -11.28 2.78 2.90
N GLU A 133 -11.99 3.21 3.96
CA GLU A 133 -12.98 2.35 4.61
C GLU A 133 -14.13 1.99 3.66
N SER A 134 -14.52 2.91 2.78
CA SER A 134 -15.64 2.72 1.87
C SER A 134 -15.24 2.12 0.53
N SER A 135 -13.94 1.96 0.25
CA SER A 135 -13.47 1.47 -1.07
C SER A 135 -13.40 -0.04 -1.12
N GLU A 136 -13.94 -0.59 -2.22
CA GLU A 136 -13.83 -2.01 -2.53
C GLU A 136 -12.64 -2.21 -3.48
N PRO A 137 -11.91 -3.33 -3.38
CA PRO A 137 -11.98 -4.40 -2.38
C PRO A 137 -11.07 -4.17 -1.17
N MET A 138 -10.42 -3.03 -1.06
CA MET A 138 -9.34 -2.79 -0.10
C MET A 138 -9.83 -2.19 1.21
N LYS A 139 -10.96 -2.65 1.71
CA LYS A 139 -11.62 -2.09 2.89
C LYS A 139 -10.77 -2.09 4.16
N LYS A 140 -9.80 -3.00 4.25
CA LYS A 140 -8.99 -3.14 5.46
C LYS A 140 -7.85 -2.14 5.57
N GLU A 141 -7.55 -1.42 4.50
CA GLU A 141 -6.40 -0.50 4.52
C GLU A 141 -6.59 0.68 5.48
N TYR A 142 -7.82 1.03 5.81
CA TYR A 142 -8.05 2.08 6.79
C TYR A 142 -7.43 1.73 8.16
N ILE A 143 -7.34 0.43 8.46
CA ILE A 143 -6.72 -0.03 9.72
C ILE A 143 -5.25 0.37 9.76
N ILE A 144 -4.59 0.38 8.60
CA ILE A 144 -3.19 0.80 8.51
C ILE A 144 -3.05 2.28 8.85
N LEU A 145 -4.01 3.11 8.44
CA LEU A 145 -4.00 4.52 8.84
C LEU A 145 -4.13 4.69 10.35
N ASP A 146 -4.97 3.86 10.99
CA ASP A 146 -5.09 3.90 12.44
C ASP A 146 -3.77 3.55 13.11
N ARG A 147 -3.05 2.59 12.55
CA ARG A 147 -1.72 2.23 13.07
C ARG A 147 -0.70 3.33 12.83
N LEU A 148 -0.81 4.06 11.72
CA LEU A 148 0.04 5.22 11.50
C LEU A 148 -0.17 6.27 12.60
N ARG A 149 -1.43 6.55 12.93
CA ARG A 149 -1.74 7.51 14.00
C ARG A 149 -1.11 7.08 15.32
N ASP A 150 -1.24 5.81 15.67
CA ASP A 150 -0.62 5.28 16.89
C ASP A 150 0.90 5.39 16.85
N PHE A 151 1.50 5.13 15.70
CA PHE A 151 2.94 5.22 15.50
C PHE A 151 3.45 6.65 15.71
N LEU A 152 2.67 7.63 15.28
CA LEU A 152 3.07 9.05 15.36
C LEU A 152 2.80 9.67 16.74
N ASP A 153 1.99 9.04 17.57
CA ASP A 153 1.69 9.54 18.92
C ASP A 153 2.81 9.20 19.95
#